data_0ec0fd71950ac85b47592fd8e11f97ea
#
_entry.id   0ec0fd71950ac85b47592fd8e11f97ea
#
_cell.length_a   1.000
_cell.length_b   1.000
_cell.length_c   1.000
_cell.angle_alpha   90.00
_cell.angle_beta   90.00
_cell.angle_gamma   90.00
#
_symmetry.space_group_name_H-M   'P 1'
#
loop_
_entity.id
_entity.type
_entity.pdbx_description
1 polymer ?
#
loop_
_entity_poly.entity_id
_entity_poly.type
_entity_poly.pdbx_seq_one_letter_code
_entity_poly.pdbx_strand_id
1 'polypeptide(L)'
;MKIFCFALIIFTAAAQDRLPPLPAPLAIPAPGPVTDKPYAPQPILPGGIVIPLYPAGSHFLNAARVHEAEKYNMSKSVPGRIASIVNIHNPSIEVHTVDRGLNTGAAVILVAGGGHRTLNVGGEAADFAPFFYNYGVNTIILRSRLRSDGYNPQTDEVYDALQSIRLVRAYAKEWNIDPNKIGMMGFSAGAELAAAAAVLFDDFDKKNNDANDPLAGISSRPDFAGIIYPGPSPFAKNRTPPPIPKNVPPAFIACGGTGDRVHAVWAIEYFSAMLAEKVPNIEMHIYGNGRHPGDPLPDGSRMTGGLTDRNNTPFGTWQFRFIDWFRDLGFLQKTPNQR
;
A
#
# COMPACT_ATOMS: atom_id res chain seq x y z
N MET A 1 -46.13 -53.79 -46.48
CA MET A 1 -46.60 -52.92 -45.41
C MET A 1 -45.38 -52.55 -44.57
N LYS A 2 -44.75 -51.33 -44.80
CA LYS A 2 -43.58 -50.90 -44.11
C LYS A 2 -44.01 -49.97 -42.99
N ILE A 3 -43.77 -50.38 -41.76
CA ILE A 3 -44.03 -49.57 -40.56
C ILE A 3 -42.92 -48.66 -40.35
N PHE A 4 -43.17 -47.34 -40.45
CA PHE A 4 -42.23 -46.27 -40.09
C PHE A 4 -42.36 -46.01 -38.59
N CYS A 5 -41.33 -46.32 -37.79
CA CYS A 5 -41.22 -45.86 -36.41
C CYS A 5 -40.74 -44.41 -36.42
N PHE A 6 -41.56 -43.48 -35.98
CA PHE A 6 -41.17 -42.13 -35.68
C PHE A 6 -40.52 -42.15 -34.27
N ALA A 7 -39.23 -41.91 -34.23
CA ALA A 7 -38.54 -41.64 -32.97
C ALA A 7 -38.82 -40.18 -32.54
N LEU A 8 -39.54 -40.04 -31.43
CA LEU A 8 -39.82 -38.75 -30.78
C LEU A 8 -38.54 -38.31 -30.06
N ILE A 9 -37.81 -37.36 -30.64
CA ILE A 9 -36.65 -36.72 -29.99
C ILE A 9 -37.21 -35.72 -28.98
N ILE A 10 -37.21 -36.09 -27.72
CA ILE A 10 -37.51 -35.17 -26.61
C ILE A 10 -36.27 -34.26 -26.43
N PHE A 11 -36.37 -33.04 -26.89
CA PHE A 11 -35.41 -31.98 -26.49
C PHE A 11 -35.66 -31.69 -25.01
N THR A 12 -34.83 -32.24 -24.14
CA THR A 12 -34.72 -31.74 -22.76
C THR A 12 -34.12 -30.34 -22.91
N ALA A 13 -34.91 -29.30 -22.64
CA ALA A 13 -34.42 -27.96 -22.45
C ALA A 13 -33.34 -28.02 -21.35
N ALA A 14 -32.09 -27.87 -21.74
CA ALA A 14 -31.02 -27.67 -20.77
C ALA A 14 -31.45 -26.53 -19.84
N ALA A 15 -31.47 -26.79 -18.56
CA ALA A 15 -31.68 -25.73 -17.56
C ALA A 15 -30.64 -24.68 -17.86
N GLN A 16 -31.08 -23.51 -18.34
CA GLN A 16 -30.21 -22.36 -18.42
C GLN A 16 -29.61 -22.20 -17.01
N ASP A 17 -28.31 -22.39 -16.87
CA ASP A 17 -27.60 -22.09 -15.65
C ASP A 17 -27.95 -20.64 -15.32
N ARG A 18 -28.86 -20.47 -14.36
CA ARG A 18 -29.20 -19.14 -13.87
C ARG A 18 -27.93 -18.63 -13.25
N LEU A 19 -27.42 -17.56 -13.82
CA LEU A 19 -26.33 -16.81 -13.19
C LEU A 19 -26.68 -16.61 -11.72
N PRO A 20 -25.74 -16.80 -10.81
CA PRO A 20 -25.97 -16.53 -9.40
C PRO A 20 -26.50 -15.11 -9.27
N PRO A 21 -27.42 -14.83 -8.34
CA PRO A 21 -27.94 -13.49 -8.14
C PRO A 21 -26.76 -12.56 -7.88
N LEU A 22 -26.82 -11.37 -8.49
CA LEU A 22 -25.81 -10.34 -8.23
C LEU A 22 -25.69 -10.14 -6.71
N PRO A 23 -24.47 -10.05 -6.17
CA PRO A 23 -24.29 -9.74 -4.77
C PRO A 23 -25.02 -8.45 -4.43
N ALA A 24 -25.60 -8.40 -3.23
CA ALA A 24 -26.22 -7.16 -2.75
C ALA A 24 -25.23 -6.00 -2.86
N PRO A 25 -25.70 -4.78 -3.19
CA PRO A 25 -24.85 -3.61 -3.18
C PRO A 25 -24.09 -3.55 -1.86
N LEU A 26 -22.78 -3.35 -1.92
CA LEU A 26 -21.95 -3.21 -0.73
C LEU A 26 -22.48 -2.03 0.10
N ALA A 27 -22.67 -2.27 1.38
CA ALA A 27 -23.00 -1.17 2.30
C ALA A 27 -21.89 -0.11 2.25
N ILE A 28 -22.28 1.15 2.36
CA ILE A 28 -21.30 2.24 2.48
C ILE A 28 -20.46 1.97 3.72
N PRO A 29 -19.13 1.92 3.62
CA PRO A 29 -18.27 1.71 4.77
C PRO A 29 -18.54 2.77 5.83
N ALA A 30 -18.73 2.34 7.06
CA ALA A 30 -18.95 3.21 8.20
C ALA A 30 -17.99 2.81 9.34
N PRO A 31 -17.60 3.75 10.22
CA PRO A 31 -16.85 3.41 11.41
C PRO A 31 -17.56 2.33 12.23
N GLY A 32 -16.80 1.40 12.78
CA GLY A 32 -17.32 0.41 13.72
C GLY A 32 -17.77 1.04 15.04
N PRO A 33 -18.44 0.28 15.92
CA PRO A 33 -18.88 0.78 17.20
C PRO A 33 -17.70 1.22 18.09
N VAL A 34 -17.85 2.33 18.79
CA VAL A 34 -16.89 2.77 19.82
C VAL A 34 -17.18 2.01 21.12
N THR A 35 -16.14 1.43 21.71
CA THR A 35 -16.19 0.70 22.98
C THR A 35 -14.98 1.11 23.83
N ASP A 36 -14.87 0.60 25.04
CA ASP A 36 -13.68 0.80 25.90
C ASP A 36 -12.44 -0.01 25.44
N LYS A 37 -12.60 -0.82 24.37
CA LYS A 37 -11.49 -1.58 23.76
C LYS A 37 -10.82 -0.74 22.66
N PRO A 38 -9.58 -1.09 22.25
CA PRO A 38 -8.98 -0.51 21.07
C PRO A 38 -9.91 -0.56 19.87
N TYR A 39 -10.04 0.56 19.16
CA TYR A 39 -10.94 0.66 18.02
C TYR A 39 -10.58 -0.38 16.95
N ALA A 40 -11.59 -1.10 16.45
CA ALA A 40 -11.45 -2.09 15.39
C ALA A 40 -11.98 -1.51 14.07
N PRO A 41 -11.09 -1.04 13.16
CA PRO A 41 -11.52 -0.43 11.91
C PRO A 41 -12.14 -1.45 10.97
N GLN A 42 -13.09 -0.99 10.15
CA GLN A 42 -13.69 -1.79 9.09
C GLN A 42 -12.80 -1.80 7.84
N PRO A 43 -12.87 -2.85 7.00
CA PRO A 43 -12.14 -2.87 5.74
C PRO A 43 -12.49 -1.70 4.83
N ILE A 44 -11.49 -1.15 4.13
CA ILE A 44 -11.67 -0.13 3.07
C ILE A 44 -12.28 -0.77 1.83
N LEU A 45 -11.82 -1.97 1.51
CA LEU A 45 -12.28 -2.77 0.39
C LEU A 45 -12.94 -4.07 0.88
N PRO A 46 -13.95 -4.57 0.15
CA PRO A 46 -14.59 -5.85 0.47
C PRO A 46 -13.58 -7.00 0.54
N GLY A 47 -13.75 -7.87 1.53
CA GLY A 47 -12.89 -9.05 1.71
C GLY A 47 -11.54 -8.75 2.37
N GLY A 48 -11.24 -7.50 2.73
CA GLY A 48 -10.03 -7.13 3.45
C GLY A 48 -9.98 -7.72 4.86
N ILE A 49 -8.81 -8.19 5.26
CA ILE A 49 -8.54 -8.66 6.62
C ILE A 49 -7.81 -7.55 7.37
N VAL A 50 -8.46 -6.96 8.37
CA VAL A 50 -7.88 -5.86 9.14
C VAL A 50 -7.21 -6.37 10.42
N ILE A 51 -5.95 -6.01 10.61
CA ILE A 51 -5.14 -6.44 11.76
C ILE A 51 -4.45 -5.23 12.38
N PRO A 52 -4.63 -4.97 13.69
CA PRO A 52 -3.88 -3.93 14.40
C PRO A 52 -2.37 -4.19 14.37
N LEU A 53 -1.57 -3.13 14.25
CA LEU A 53 -0.10 -3.24 14.23
C LEU A 53 0.49 -3.64 15.57
N TYR A 54 -0.17 -3.26 16.65
CA TYR A 54 0.32 -3.44 18.01
C TYR A 54 -0.72 -4.16 18.87
N PRO A 55 -0.30 -5.01 19.80
CA PRO A 55 -1.22 -5.61 20.76
C PRO A 55 -1.83 -4.54 21.66
N ALA A 56 -3.00 -4.83 22.20
CA ALA A 56 -3.64 -3.97 23.20
C ALA A 56 -2.71 -3.73 24.40
N GLY A 57 -2.62 -2.49 24.86
CA GLY A 57 -1.72 -2.10 25.97
C GLY A 57 -0.27 -1.88 25.56
N SER A 58 0.08 -1.98 24.28
CA SER A 58 1.42 -1.65 23.79
C SER A 58 1.79 -0.20 24.12
N HIS A 59 3.05 0.01 24.51
CA HIS A 59 3.60 1.35 24.76
C HIS A 59 3.66 2.25 23.52
N PHE A 60 3.53 1.68 22.32
CA PHE A 60 3.40 2.44 21.08
C PHE A 60 2.03 3.11 20.91
N LEU A 61 1.01 2.66 21.65
CA LEU A 61 -0.35 3.16 21.55
C LEU A 61 -0.62 4.27 22.58
N ASN A 62 -1.40 5.26 22.17
CA ASN A 62 -1.95 6.25 23.10
C ASN A 62 -3.18 5.65 23.79
N ALA A 63 -3.00 5.19 25.04
CA ALA A 63 -4.05 4.52 25.80
C ALA A 63 -5.31 5.37 26.00
N ALA A 64 -5.19 6.71 26.02
CA ALA A 64 -6.32 7.61 26.16
C ALA A 64 -7.16 7.75 24.87
N ARG A 65 -6.58 7.43 23.71
CA ARG A 65 -7.20 7.67 22.39
C ARG A 65 -7.39 6.42 21.54
N VAL A 66 -6.79 5.30 21.89
CA VAL A 66 -6.79 4.06 21.10
C VAL A 66 -8.20 3.50 20.79
N HIS A 67 -9.20 3.92 21.55
CA HIS A 67 -10.62 3.54 21.37
C HIS A 67 -11.40 4.53 20.48
N GLU A 68 -10.82 5.65 20.10
CA GLU A 68 -11.50 6.63 19.24
C GLU A 68 -11.70 6.06 17.82
N ALA A 69 -12.89 6.24 17.26
CA ALA A 69 -13.20 5.76 15.92
C ALA A 69 -12.48 6.57 14.84
N GLU A 70 -12.00 5.88 13.80
CA GLU A 70 -11.57 6.53 12.55
C GLU A 70 -12.71 7.34 11.93
N LYS A 71 -12.35 8.38 11.18
CA LYS A 71 -13.31 9.20 10.44
C LYS A 71 -13.05 9.07 8.95
N TYR A 72 -14.09 8.69 8.20
CA TYR A 72 -14.00 8.44 6.76
C TYR A 72 -14.53 9.63 5.98
N ASN A 73 -13.72 10.13 5.05
CA ASN A 73 -14.14 11.09 4.04
C ASN A 73 -14.53 10.30 2.79
N MET A 74 -15.81 10.39 2.42
CA MET A 74 -16.33 9.65 1.26
C MET A 74 -16.02 10.37 -0.04
N SER A 75 -15.77 9.60 -1.11
CA SER A 75 -15.58 10.12 -2.45
C SER A 75 -16.86 10.82 -2.95
N LYS A 76 -16.68 12.02 -3.53
CA LYS A 76 -17.79 12.75 -4.17
C LYS A 76 -18.09 12.22 -5.57
N SER A 77 -17.14 11.57 -6.22
CA SER A 77 -17.24 11.09 -7.60
C SER A 77 -17.56 9.60 -7.70
N VAL A 78 -17.26 8.81 -6.67
CA VAL A 78 -17.50 7.36 -6.66
C VAL A 78 -18.33 7.02 -5.42
N PRO A 79 -19.64 6.75 -5.59
CA PRO A 79 -20.53 6.39 -4.47
C PRO A 79 -20.01 5.17 -3.70
N GLY A 80 -20.08 5.23 -2.37
CA GLY A 80 -19.67 4.14 -1.48
C GLY A 80 -18.16 3.97 -1.29
N ARG A 81 -17.33 4.77 -1.96
CA ARG A 81 -15.87 4.71 -1.86
C ARG A 81 -15.35 5.65 -0.77
N ILE A 82 -14.47 5.14 0.09
CA ILE A 82 -13.68 5.97 1.00
C ILE A 82 -12.61 6.69 0.18
N ALA A 83 -12.58 8.02 0.25
CA ALA A 83 -11.51 8.82 -0.36
C ALA A 83 -10.31 8.92 0.57
N SER A 84 -10.54 9.23 1.85
CA SER A 84 -9.47 9.33 2.83
C SER A 84 -9.94 9.01 4.25
N ILE A 85 -8.97 8.77 5.14
CA ILE A 85 -9.19 8.43 6.55
C ILE A 85 -8.39 9.39 7.43
N VAL A 86 -8.96 9.77 8.56
CA VAL A 86 -8.31 10.55 9.64
C VAL A 86 -8.69 10.00 11.01
N ASN A 87 -8.10 10.54 12.07
CA ASN A 87 -8.35 10.14 13.47
C ASN A 87 -7.93 8.67 13.72
N ILE A 88 -6.70 8.34 13.36
CA ILE A 88 -6.15 6.98 13.48
C ILE A 88 -5.31 6.88 14.75
N HIS A 89 -5.81 6.12 15.74
CA HIS A 89 -5.16 5.93 17.05
C HIS A 89 -4.84 4.46 17.34
N ASN A 90 -5.45 3.54 16.60
CA ASN A 90 -5.10 2.13 16.57
C ASN A 90 -4.63 1.76 15.17
N PRO A 91 -3.35 2.04 14.81
CA PRO A 91 -2.84 1.80 13.47
C PRO A 91 -2.94 0.33 13.11
N SER A 92 -3.23 0.06 11.82
CA SER A 92 -3.54 -1.29 11.35
C SER A 92 -3.08 -1.50 9.92
N ILE A 93 -3.07 -2.76 9.50
CA ILE A 93 -2.98 -3.15 8.09
C ILE A 93 -4.29 -3.78 7.64
N GLU A 94 -4.60 -3.60 6.36
CA GLU A 94 -5.69 -4.30 5.68
C GLU A 94 -5.11 -5.15 4.56
N VAL A 95 -5.32 -6.46 4.61
CA VAL A 95 -4.66 -7.45 3.74
C VAL A 95 -5.64 -7.93 2.68
N HIS A 96 -5.21 -7.88 1.43
CA HIS A 96 -5.88 -8.41 0.24
C HIS A 96 -4.95 -9.41 -0.45
N THR A 97 -5.26 -10.69 -0.31
CA THR A 97 -4.47 -11.76 -0.91
C THR A 97 -4.93 -12.07 -2.34
N VAL A 98 -4.00 -12.56 -3.14
CA VAL A 98 -4.26 -13.03 -4.51
C VAL A 98 -4.62 -14.52 -4.47
N ASP A 99 -5.53 -14.93 -5.37
CA ASP A 99 -5.86 -16.34 -5.55
C ASP A 99 -4.63 -17.19 -5.81
N ARG A 100 -4.56 -18.36 -5.19
CA ARG A 100 -3.39 -19.24 -5.19
C ARG A 100 -2.82 -19.48 -6.60
N GLY A 101 -3.69 -19.62 -7.61
CA GLY A 101 -3.27 -19.84 -9.00
C GLY A 101 -2.53 -18.68 -9.65
N LEU A 102 -2.76 -17.44 -9.20
CA LEU A 102 -2.13 -16.23 -9.72
C LEU A 102 -1.01 -15.73 -8.83
N ASN A 103 -1.02 -16.05 -7.54
CA ASN A 103 -0.12 -15.51 -6.52
C ASN A 103 1.36 -15.78 -6.85
N THR A 104 2.17 -14.74 -6.90
CA THR A 104 3.63 -14.79 -7.11
C THR A 104 4.41 -14.88 -5.80
N GLY A 105 3.72 -14.75 -4.66
CA GLY A 105 4.31 -14.60 -3.34
C GLY A 105 4.77 -13.18 -3.02
N ALA A 106 4.80 -12.28 -3.99
CA ALA A 106 5.13 -10.89 -3.71
C ALA A 106 3.99 -10.17 -2.97
N ALA A 107 4.37 -9.26 -2.08
CA ALA A 107 3.45 -8.40 -1.35
C ALA A 107 3.92 -6.95 -1.34
N VAL A 108 3.00 -6.02 -1.59
CA VAL A 108 3.24 -4.59 -1.53
C VAL A 108 2.41 -3.96 -0.42
N ILE A 109 3.08 -3.28 0.51
CA ILE A 109 2.44 -2.47 1.54
C ILE A 109 2.27 -1.07 0.96
N LEU A 110 1.02 -0.64 0.76
CA LEU A 110 0.67 0.67 0.22
C LEU A 110 0.51 1.68 1.34
N VAL A 111 1.26 2.76 1.25
CA VAL A 111 1.28 3.86 2.22
C VAL A 111 0.78 5.13 1.54
N ALA A 112 -0.49 5.44 1.76
CA ALA A 112 -1.12 6.60 1.15
C ALA A 112 -0.52 7.92 1.65
N GLY A 113 -0.51 8.93 0.80
CA GLY A 113 -0.16 10.29 1.15
C GLY A 113 -1.31 11.08 1.76
N GLY A 114 -1.13 12.39 1.84
CA GLY A 114 -2.10 13.33 2.41
C GLY A 114 -1.45 14.36 3.34
N GLY A 115 -0.13 14.56 3.21
CA GLY A 115 0.63 15.58 3.95
C GLY A 115 0.68 15.35 5.46
N HIS A 116 0.60 14.10 5.91
CA HIS A 116 0.50 13.70 7.33
C HIS A 116 -0.75 14.27 8.03
N ARG A 117 -1.78 14.64 7.27
CA ARG A 117 -3.05 15.17 7.78
C ARG A 117 -4.24 14.27 7.51
N THR A 118 -4.09 13.39 6.55
CA THR A 118 -5.08 12.40 6.14
C THR A 118 -4.35 11.27 5.40
N LEU A 119 -4.97 10.10 5.28
CA LEU A 119 -4.52 9.05 4.37
C LEU A 119 -5.46 8.98 3.17
N ASN A 120 -4.97 9.31 1.97
CA ASN A 120 -5.72 9.31 0.72
C ASN A 120 -5.91 7.88 0.18
N VAL A 121 -6.40 6.99 1.01
CA VAL A 121 -6.48 5.54 0.75
C VAL A 121 -7.29 5.19 -0.51
N GLY A 122 -8.19 6.05 -0.97
CA GLY A 122 -8.96 5.79 -2.18
C GLY A 122 -8.07 5.71 -3.42
N GLY A 123 -7.38 6.80 -3.75
CA GLY A 123 -6.54 6.91 -4.95
C GLY A 123 -5.19 6.24 -4.83
N GLU A 124 -4.59 6.25 -3.63
CA GLU A 124 -3.21 5.84 -3.40
C GLU A 124 -3.08 4.47 -2.71
N ALA A 125 -4.20 3.77 -2.48
CA ALA A 125 -4.20 2.40 -1.98
C ALA A 125 -5.29 1.54 -2.65
N ALA A 126 -6.57 1.85 -2.44
CA ALA A 126 -7.68 1.02 -2.91
C ALA A 126 -7.67 0.81 -4.44
N ASP A 127 -7.34 1.84 -5.23
CA ASP A 127 -7.25 1.74 -6.69
C ASP A 127 -6.11 0.82 -7.16
N PHE A 128 -5.07 0.65 -6.35
CA PHE A 128 -3.94 -0.21 -6.69
C PHE A 128 -4.19 -1.69 -6.38
N ALA A 129 -5.11 -2.04 -5.49
CA ALA A 129 -5.37 -3.43 -5.15
C ALA A 129 -5.76 -4.28 -6.37
N PRO A 130 -6.72 -3.90 -7.23
CA PRO A 130 -7.03 -4.66 -8.45
C PRO A 130 -5.89 -4.60 -9.48
N PHE A 131 -5.12 -3.52 -9.53
CA PHE A 131 -3.95 -3.43 -10.40
C PHE A 131 -2.91 -4.48 -10.04
N PHE A 132 -2.48 -4.54 -8.78
CA PHE A 132 -1.50 -5.51 -8.31
C PHE A 132 -2.03 -6.95 -8.34
N TYR A 133 -3.32 -7.16 -8.06
CA TYR A 133 -3.97 -8.47 -8.17
C TYR A 133 -3.76 -9.09 -9.57
N ASN A 134 -3.92 -8.30 -10.64
CA ASN A 134 -3.73 -8.76 -12.01
C ASN A 134 -2.30 -9.19 -12.34
N TYR A 135 -1.32 -8.78 -11.54
CA TYR A 135 0.08 -9.21 -11.63
C TYR A 135 0.46 -10.28 -10.60
N GLY A 136 -0.52 -10.79 -9.85
CA GLY A 136 -0.28 -11.81 -8.83
C GLY A 136 0.41 -11.30 -7.56
N VAL A 137 0.32 -10.01 -7.28
CA VAL A 137 0.95 -9.36 -6.12
C VAL A 137 -0.09 -9.09 -5.05
N ASN A 138 0.15 -9.58 -3.83
CA ASN A 138 -0.69 -9.34 -2.68
C ASN A 138 -0.60 -7.87 -2.26
N THR A 139 -1.72 -7.27 -1.90
CA THR A 139 -1.79 -5.86 -1.52
C THR A 139 -2.13 -5.71 -0.05
N ILE A 140 -1.37 -4.90 0.65
CA ILE A 140 -1.60 -4.54 2.04
C ILE A 140 -1.77 -3.02 2.13
N ILE A 141 -2.84 -2.54 2.73
CA ILE A 141 -3.08 -1.11 2.93
C ILE A 141 -2.69 -0.75 4.36
N LEU A 142 -1.73 0.14 4.53
CA LEU A 142 -1.33 0.64 5.85
C LEU A 142 -2.23 1.81 6.26
N ARG A 143 -2.78 1.72 7.46
CA ARG A 143 -3.41 2.83 8.19
C ARG A 143 -2.47 3.27 9.30
N SER A 144 -1.53 4.14 8.97
CA SER A 144 -0.61 4.72 9.93
C SER A 144 -1.26 5.85 10.72
N ARG A 145 -0.71 6.14 11.89
CA ARG A 145 -1.03 7.35 12.66
C ARG A 145 -0.70 8.60 11.84
N LEU A 146 -1.19 9.77 12.28
CA LEU A 146 -1.07 11.02 11.54
C LEU A 146 -0.59 12.18 12.44
N ARG A 147 0.23 13.06 11.88
CA ARG A 147 0.66 14.29 12.55
C ARG A 147 -0.53 15.18 12.96
N SER A 148 -1.56 15.25 12.15
CA SER A 148 -2.78 16.00 12.49
C SER A 148 -3.48 15.48 13.74
N ASP A 149 -3.26 14.21 14.08
CA ASP A 149 -3.82 13.56 15.26
C ASP A 149 -2.87 13.61 16.48
N GLY A 150 -1.75 14.35 16.35
CA GLY A 150 -0.79 14.59 17.43
C GLY A 150 0.43 13.66 17.41
N TYR A 151 0.66 12.90 16.35
CA TYR A 151 1.78 11.99 16.23
C TYR A 151 2.96 12.59 15.45
N ASN A 152 4.15 12.07 15.67
CA ASN A 152 5.37 12.53 14.99
C ASN A 152 5.61 11.69 13.71
N PRO A 153 5.66 12.32 12.52
CA PRO A 153 5.89 11.61 11.27
C PRO A 153 7.23 10.87 11.19
N GLN A 154 8.27 11.38 11.86
CA GLN A 154 9.62 10.80 11.78
C GLN A 154 9.83 9.64 12.76
N THR A 155 8.94 9.44 13.70
CA THR A 155 8.98 8.34 14.68
C THR A 155 7.71 7.52 14.62
N ASP A 156 6.56 8.05 15.04
CA ASP A 156 5.34 7.26 15.18
C ASP A 156 4.86 6.70 13.85
N GLU A 157 4.78 7.52 12.79
CA GLU A 157 4.32 7.06 11.48
C GLU A 157 5.36 6.12 10.82
N VAL A 158 6.66 6.42 10.97
CA VAL A 158 7.74 5.52 10.48
C VAL A 158 7.74 4.19 11.23
N TYR A 159 7.48 4.19 12.52
CA TYR A 159 7.40 2.96 13.31
C TYR A 159 6.18 2.11 12.90
N ASP A 160 5.06 2.74 12.58
CA ASP A 160 3.90 2.04 12.01
C ASP A 160 4.25 1.37 10.67
N ALA A 161 5.00 2.07 9.81
CA ALA A 161 5.47 1.52 8.54
C ALA A 161 6.41 0.31 8.75
N LEU A 162 7.39 0.42 9.62
CA LEU A 162 8.34 -0.66 9.93
C LEU A 162 7.65 -1.86 10.61
N GLN A 163 6.76 -1.60 11.56
CA GLN A 163 5.99 -2.64 12.23
C GLN A 163 5.06 -3.38 11.27
N SER A 164 4.49 -2.69 10.26
CA SER A 164 3.66 -3.32 9.24
C SER A 164 4.42 -4.37 8.44
N ILE A 165 5.69 -4.11 8.11
CA ILE A 165 6.55 -5.07 7.40
C ILE A 165 6.82 -6.31 8.26
N ARG A 166 7.13 -6.12 9.57
CA ARG A 166 7.32 -7.23 10.51
C ARG A 166 6.06 -8.09 10.60
N LEU A 167 4.90 -7.44 10.73
CA LEU A 167 3.62 -8.13 10.85
C LEU A 167 3.30 -8.94 9.59
N VAL A 168 3.45 -8.36 8.40
CA VAL A 168 3.25 -9.07 7.14
C VAL A 168 4.22 -10.25 7.00
N ARG A 169 5.48 -10.07 7.39
CA ARG A 169 6.50 -11.13 7.33
C ARG A 169 6.22 -12.26 8.32
N ALA A 170 5.67 -11.95 9.49
CA ALA A 170 5.25 -12.94 10.48
C ALA A 170 4.12 -13.84 9.96
N TYR A 171 3.15 -13.27 9.24
CA TYR A 171 2.00 -13.98 8.69
C TYR A 171 2.18 -14.38 7.22
N ALA A 172 3.40 -14.31 6.69
CA ALA A 172 3.66 -14.54 5.27
C ALA A 172 3.19 -15.94 4.80
N LYS A 173 3.42 -16.97 5.64
CA LYS A 173 3.01 -18.34 5.34
C LYS A 173 1.49 -18.49 5.21
N GLU A 174 0.74 -17.91 6.12
CA GLU A 174 -0.73 -17.97 6.17
C GLU A 174 -1.36 -17.32 4.94
N TRP A 175 -0.72 -16.29 4.40
CA TRP A 175 -1.19 -15.54 3.23
C TRP A 175 -0.56 -15.98 1.91
N ASN A 176 0.24 -17.07 1.90
CA ASN A 176 1.02 -17.51 0.75
C ASN A 176 1.92 -16.39 0.17
N ILE A 177 2.52 -15.59 1.06
CA ILE A 177 3.51 -14.57 0.75
C ILE A 177 4.90 -15.18 0.97
N ASP A 178 5.84 -14.83 0.09
CA ASP A 178 7.25 -15.12 0.29
C ASP A 178 7.84 -14.08 1.24
N PRO A 179 8.39 -14.45 2.41
CA PRO A 179 8.93 -13.49 3.38
C PRO A 179 10.10 -12.65 2.85
N ASN A 180 10.68 -13.01 1.69
CA ASN A 180 11.73 -12.27 1.00
C ASN A 180 11.22 -11.43 -0.18
N LYS A 181 9.90 -11.27 -0.31
CA LYS A 181 9.26 -10.49 -1.37
C LYS A 181 8.23 -9.50 -0.82
N ILE A 182 8.49 -8.93 0.34
CA ILE A 182 7.63 -7.96 1.02
C ILE A 182 8.26 -6.59 0.93
N GLY A 183 7.63 -5.67 0.23
CA GLY A 183 8.12 -4.31 0.12
C GLY A 183 7.04 -3.26 0.40
N MET A 184 7.44 -2.02 0.33
CA MET A 184 6.60 -0.88 0.64
C MET A 184 6.56 0.08 -0.53
N MET A 185 5.37 0.57 -0.89
CA MET A 185 5.18 1.62 -1.86
C MET A 185 4.42 2.77 -1.22
N GLY A 186 5.05 3.93 -1.16
CA GLY A 186 4.46 5.13 -0.60
C GLY A 186 4.22 6.22 -1.63
N PHE A 187 3.28 7.10 -1.31
CA PHE A 187 2.84 8.21 -2.14
C PHE A 187 2.93 9.52 -1.36
N SER A 188 3.57 10.57 -1.90
CA SER A 188 3.69 11.86 -1.24
C SER A 188 4.27 11.73 0.18
N ALA A 189 3.53 12.13 1.22
CA ALA A 189 3.90 11.90 2.62
C ALA A 189 4.11 10.41 2.95
N GLY A 190 3.34 9.51 2.35
CA GLY A 190 3.56 8.06 2.48
C GLY A 190 4.87 7.59 1.86
N ALA A 191 5.36 8.27 0.83
CA ALA A 191 6.67 7.99 0.24
C ALA A 191 7.83 8.43 1.15
N GLU A 192 7.64 9.43 2.02
CA GLU A 192 8.59 9.73 3.10
C GLU A 192 8.76 8.53 4.03
N LEU A 193 7.63 7.88 4.38
CA LEU A 193 7.64 6.70 5.26
C LEU A 193 8.31 5.51 4.57
N ALA A 194 8.03 5.28 3.27
CA ALA A 194 8.67 4.21 2.50
C ALA A 194 10.19 4.45 2.36
N ALA A 195 10.61 5.68 2.09
CA ALA A 195 12.02 6.07 2.04
C ALA A 195 12.73 5.92 3.39
N ALA A 196 12.03 6.29 4.48
CA ALA A 196 12.55 6.12 5.83
C ALA A 196 12.65 4.63 6.23
N ALA A 197 11.63 3.84 5.94
CA ALA A 197 11.63 2.40 6.22
C ALA A 197 12.79 1.68 5.49
N ALA A 198 13.12 2.10 4.27
CA ALA A 198 14.21 1.52 3.51
C ALA A 198 15.61 1.71 4.13
N VAL A 199 15.78 2.63 5.09
CA VAL A 199 17.08 2.94 5.70
C VAL A 199 17.11 2.90 7.23
N LEU A 200 15.94 2.92 7.90
CA LEU A 200 15.84 2.94 9.37
C LEU A 200 15.50 1.58 10.00
N PHE A 201 15.33 0.54 9.19
CA PHE A 201 14.92 -0.78 9.65
C PHE A 201 15.89 -1.40 10.67
N ASP A 202 17.21 -1.27 10.45
CA ASP A 202 18.23 -1.81 11.36
C ASP A 202 18.14 -1.19 12.76
N ASP A 203 17.96 0.12 12.83
CA ASP A 203 17.83 0.85 14.10
C ASP A 203 16.52 0.51 14.81
N PHE A 204 15.44 0.37 14.04
CA PHE A 204 14.15 -0.03 14.56
C PHE A 204 14.21 -1.46 15.12
N ASP A 205 14.75 -2.41 14.36
CA ASP A 205 14.86 -3.81 14.75
C ASP A 205 15.71 -3.97 16.02
N LYS A 206 16.83 -3.25 16.13
CA LYS A 206 17.68 -3.27 17.34
C LYS A 206 16.97 -2.72 18.59
N LYS A 207 16.18 -1.65 18.44
CA LYS A 207 15.45 -1.02 19.54
C LYS A 207 14.22 -1.82 20.00
N ASN A 208 13.65 -2.62 19.10
CA ASN A 208 12.39 -3.34 19.30
C ASN A 208 12.58 -4.86 19.25
N ASN A 209 13.68 -5.35 19.77
CA ASN A 209 13.98 -6.78 19.92
C ASN A 209 13.81 -7.25 21.38
N ASP A 210 12.72 -6.84 22.01
CA ASP A 210 12.35 -7.33 23.35
C ASP A 210 11.87 -8.79 23.21
N ALA A 211 12.35 -9.68 24.07
CA ALA A 211 11.93 -11.09 24.11
C ALA A 211 10.42 -11.28 24.36
N ASN A 212 9.75 -10.28 24.90
CA ASN A 212 8.29 -10.28 25.10
C ASN A 212 7.51 -9.75 23.88
N ASP A 213 8.18 -9.21 22.85
CA ASP A 213 7.53 -8.82 21.59
C ASP A 213 7.22 -10.09 20.78
N PRO A 214 5.95 -10.36 20.43
CA PRO A 214 5.59 -11.51 19.59
C PRO A 214 6.30 -11.54 18.21
N LEU A 215 6.81 -10.38 17.77
CA LEU A 215 7.55 -10.23 16.51
C LEU A 215 9.08 -10.12 16.72
N ALA A 216 9.58 -10.46 17.90
CA ALA A 216 11.03 -10.44 18.18
C ALA A 216 11.79 -11.27 17.13
N GLY A 217 12.90 -10.73 16.63
CA GLY A 217 13.73 -11.37 15.61
C GLY A 217 13.19 -11.33 14.18
N ILE A 218 11.99 -10.80 13.96
CA ILE A 218 11.45 -10.59 12.60
C ILE A 218 11.92 -9.23 12.09
N SER A 219 12.60 -9.22 10.94
CA SER A 219 13.13 -7.98 10.37
C SER A 219 12.03 -7.10 9.77
N SER A 220 12.14 -5.80 10.03
CA SER A 220 11.33 -4.75 9.42
C SER A 220 11.90 -4.24 8.08
N ARG A 221 13.00 -4.84 7.57
CA ARG A 221 13.58 -4.45 6.29
C ARG A 221 12.62 -4.73 5.14
N PRO A 222 12.24 -3.73 4.32
CA PRO A 222 11.50 -4.00 3.10
C PRO A 222 12.42 -4.67 2.07
N ASP A 223 11.89 -5.55 1.21
CA ASP A 223 12.67 -6.20 0.15
C ASP A 223 12.74 -5.35 -1.12
N PHE A 224 11.88 -4.36 -1.22
CA PHE A 224 11.91 -3.28 -2.23
C PHE A 224 11.19 -2.04 -1.68
N ALA A 225 11.48 -0.87 -2.26
CA ALA A 225 10.80 0.37 -1.97
C ALA A 225 10.29 1.04 -3.25
N GLY A 226 9.00 1.40 -3.27
CA GLY A 226 8.39 2.30 -4.25
C GLY A 226 8.22 3.69 -3.64
N ILE A 227 8.80 4.71 -4.25
CA ILE A 227 8.86 6.07 -3.70
C ILE A 227 8.25 7.01 -4.74
N ILE A 228 6.95 7.30 -4.60
CA ILE A 228 6.17 7.98 -5.62
C ILE A 228 5.89 9.43 -5.19
N TYR A 229 6.35 10.39 -5.99
CA TYR A 229 6.29 11.84 -5.72
C TYR A 229 6.55 12.20 -4.24
N PRO A 230 7.74 11.83 -3.69
CA PRO A 230 7.99 11.84 -2.26
C PRO A 230 8.02 13.25 -1.67
N GLY A 231 7.55 13.39 -0.43
CA GLY A 231 7.97 14.49 0.44
C GLY A 231 9.43 14.31 0.90
N PRO A 232 9.91 15.13 1.86
CA PRO A 232 11.31 15.15 2.26
C PRO A 232 11.72 13.83 2.93
N SER A 233 12.61 13.09 2.28
CA SER A 233 13.20 11.85 2.81
C SER A 233 14.16 12.14 3.98
N PRO A 234 14.69 11.12 4.67
CA PRO A 234 15.75 11.31 5.66
C PRO A 234 17.00 12.02 5.14
N PHE A 235 17.18 12.08 3.81
CA PHE A 235 18.34 12.71 3.14
C PHE A 235 18.04 14.11 2.57
N ALA A 236 16.88 14.69 2.88
CA ALA A 236 16.57 16.06 2.49
C ALA A 236 17.55 17.05 3.14
N LYS A 237 17.92 18.11 2.41
CA LYS A 237 18.95 19.08 2.82
C LYS A 237 18.78 19.69 4.21
N ASN A 238 17.53 19.77 4.68
CA ASN A 238 17.20 20.34 5.99
C ASN A 238 17.12 19.28 7.10
N ARG A 239 17.57 18.06 6.83
CA ARG A 239 17.59 16.94 7.80
C ARG A 239 19.03 16.48 8.04
N THR A 240 19.27 15.90 9.21
CA THR A 240 20.52 15.17 9.47
C THR A 240 20.34 13.76 8.91
N PRO A 241 21.12 13.37 7.87
CA PRO A 241 20.95 12.06 7.26
C PRO A 241 21.35 10.94 8.23
N PRO A 242 20.59 9.85 8.31
CA PRO A 242 21.00 8.67 9.05
C PRO A 242 22.13 7.94 8.30
N PRO A 243 22.88 7.07 8.99
CA PRO A 243 23.76 6.13 8.31
C PRO A 243 22.96 5.24 7.36
N ILE A 244 23.48 4.98 6.16
CA ILE A 244 22.84 4.11 5.20
C ILE A 244 23.28 2.66 5.47
N PRO A 245 22.35 1.73 5.75
CA PRO A 245 22.68 0.31 5.95
C PRO A 245 23.29 -0.32 4.69
N LYS A 246 24.17 -1.33 4.86
CA LYS A 246 24.79 -2.02 3.72
C LYS A 246 23.80 -2.80 2.85
N ASN A 247 22.69 -3.20 3.42
CA ASN A 247 21.65 -4.02 2.80
C ASN A 247 20.36 -3.24 2.49
N VAL A 248 20.49 -1.93 2.16
CA VAL A 248 19.37 -1.13 1.68
C VAL A 248 18.67 -1.84 0.50
N PRO A 249 17.34 -1.90 0.49
CA PRO A 249 16.61 -2.55 -0.60
C PRO A 249 16.73 -1.78 -1.91
N PRO A 250 16.52 -2.44 -3.07
CA PRO A 250 16.32 -1.75 -4.34
C PRO A 250 15.13 -0.79 -4.24
N ALA A 251 15.19 0.32 -5.00
CA ALA A 251 14.14 1.33 -4.96
C ALA A 251 13.74 1.79 -6.36
N PHE A 252 12.42 1.92 -6.56
CA PHE A 252 11.83 2.56 -7.73
C PHE A 252 11.26 3.92 -7.33
N ILE A 253 11.64 4.97 -8.03
CA ILE A 253 11.26 6.35 -7.72
C ILE A 253 10.57 6.95 -8.95
N ALA A 254 9.41 7.57 -8.76
CA ALA A 254 8.72 8.28 -9.84
C ALA A 254 8.09 9.57 -9.32
N CYS A 255 8.24 10.66 -10.11
CA CYS A 255 7.62 11.94 -9.78
C CYS A 255 7.41 12.80 -11.03
N GLY A 256 6.64 13.86 -10.88
CA GLY A 256 6.60 14.95 -11.85
C GLY A 256 7.90 15.74 -11.86
N GLY A 257 8.16 16.45 -12.96
CA GLY A 257 9.31 17.32 -13.09
C GLY A 257 8.95 18.79 -12.83
N THR A 258 8.87 19.57 -13.90
CA THR A 258 8.58 21.01 -13.84
C THR A 258 7.23 21.32 -13.19
N GLY A 259 6.24 20.46 -13.42
CA GLY A 259 4.91 20.61 -12.83
C GLY A 259 4.82 20.23 -11.35
N ASP A 260 5.85 19.54 -10.80
CA ASP A 260 5.95 19.13 -9.39
C ASP A 260 7.39 19.26 -8.88
N ARG A 261 7.96 20.43 -9.04
CA ARG A 261 9.38 20.70 -8.80
C ARG A 261 9.84 20.35 -7.39
N VAL A 262 9.03 20.60 -6.39
CA VAL A 262 9.43 20.37 -4.99
C VAL A 262 9.62 18.89 -4.70
N HIS A 263 8.71 18.03 -5.15
CA HIS A 263 8.81 16.58 -4.96
C HIS A 263 9.92 15.99 -5.85
N ALA A 264 10.16 16.55 -7.04
CA ALA A 264 11.29 16.16 -7.87
C ALA A 264 12.64 16.40 -7.16
N VAL A 265 12.81 17.54 -6.47
CA VAL A 265 14.04 17.82 -5.71
C VAL A 265 14.22 16.79 -4.60
N TRP A 266 13.19 16.47 -3.82
CA TRP A 266 13.29 15.47 -2.76
C TRP A 266 13.56 14.05 -3.30
N ALA A 267 12.99 13.71 -4.45
CA ALA A 267 13.30 12.46 -5.14
C ALA A 267 14.78 12.36 -5.53
N ILE A 268 15.32 13.45 -6.09
CA ILE A 268 16.74 13.56 -6.49
C ILE A 268 17.66 13.47 -5.27
N GLU A 269 17.32 14.10 -4.16
CA GLU A 269 18.10 14.04 -2.92
C GLU A 269 18.22 12.60 -2.39
N TYR A 270 17.10 11.87 -2.34
CA TYR A 270 17.09 10.45 -1.97
C TYR A 270 17.91 9.60 -2.95
N PHE A 271 17.64 9.73 -4.26
CA PHE A 271 18.33 8.97 -5.30
C PHE A 271 19.84 9.21 -5.25
N SER A 272 20.27 10.47 -5.09
CA SER A 272 21.69 10.84 -5.03
C SER A 272 22.39 10.23 -3.82
N ALA A 273 21.72 10.18 -2.66
CA ALA A 273 22.27 9.53 -1.46
C ALA A 273 22.47 8.03 -1.68
N MET A 274 21.46 7.35 -2.25
CA MET A 274 21.55 5.92 -2.54
C MET A 274 22.60 5.60 -3.60
N LEU A 275 22.72 6.44 -4.62
CA LEU A 275 23.72 6.28 -5.68
C LEU A 275 25.16 6.45 -5.15
N ALA A 276 25.36 7.41 -4.24
CA ALA A 276 26.67 7.63 -3.61
C ALA A 276 27.16 6.40 -2.83
N GLU A 277 26.24 5.70 -2.17
CA GLU A 277 26.50 4.45 -1.43
C GLU A 277 26.46 3.19 -2.32
N LYS A 278 26.31 3.36 -3.64
CA LYS A 278 26.27 2.26 -4.63
C LYS A 278 25.17 1.23 -4.33
N VAL A 279 24.03 1.68 -3.82
CA VAL A 279 22.87 0.81 -3.61
C VAL A 279 22.44 0.23 -4.96
N PRO A 280 22.32 -1.11 -5.10
CA PRO A 280 22.02 -1.72 -6.39
C PRO A 280 20.54 -1.55 -6.76
N ASN A 281 20.28 -1.57 -8.07
CA ASN A 281 18.92 -1.62 -8.63
C ASN A 281 18.01 -0.46 -8.18
N ILE A 282 18.57 0.74 -8.03
CA ILE A 282 17.79 1.96 -7.88
C ILE A 282 17.44 2.52 -9.25
N GLU A 283 16.17 2.83 -9.46
CA GLU A 283 15.66 3.37 -10.71
C GLU A 283 14.80 4.61 -10.45
N MET A 284 14.98 5.69 -11.22
CA MET A 284 14.22 6.92 -11.06
C MET A 284 13.68 7.45 -12.38
N HIS A 285 12.42 7.85 -12.38
CA HIS A 285 11.72 8.48 -13.50
C HIS A 285 11.15 9.83 -13.12
N ILE A 286 11.55 10.88 -13.84
CA ILE A 286 10.99 12.23 -13.69
C ILE A 286 10.24 12.58 -14.97
N TYR A 287 8.93 12.75 -14.85
CA TYR A 287 8.02 13.01 -15.96
C TYR A 287 7.80 14.51 -16.15
N GLY A 288 8.36 15.07 -17.18
CA GLY A 288 8.42 16.50 -17.56
C GLY A 288 7.40 17.43 -16.89
N ASN A 289 6.15 17.42 -17.33
CA ASN A 289 5.08 18.27 -16.82
C ASN A 289 4.16 17.55 -15.80
N GLY A 290 4.58 16.40 -15.26
CA GLY A 290 3.84 15.69 -14.22
C GLY A 290 3.56 16.61 -13.03
N ARG A 291 2.33 16.54 -12.49
CA ARG A 291 1.86 17.36 -11.37
C ARG A 291 1.60 16.50 -10.14
N HIS A 292 1.60 17.14 -8.98
CA HIS A 292 1.28 16.47 -7.74
C HIS A 292 -0.24 16.27 -7.60
N PRO A 293 -0.71 15.13 -7.03
CA PRO A 293 -2.12 14.94 -6.72
C PRO A 293 -2.68 16.07 -5.85
N GLY A 294 -3.90 16.51 -6.17
CA GLY A 294 -4.53 17.66 -5.55
C GLY A 294 -4.22 19.01 -6.20
N ASP A 295 -3.23 19.07 -7.10
CA ASP A 295 -2.96 20.27 -7.87
C ASP A 295 -4.13 20.62 -8.80
N PRO A 296 -4.42 21.92 -9.00
CA PRO A 296 -5.46 22.35 -9.92
C PRO A 296 -5.05 22.08 -11.37
N LEU A 297 -6.00 21.61 -12.17
CA LEU A 297 -5.87 21.47 -13.60
C LEU A 297 -6.45 22.70 -14.33
N PRO A 298 -6.07 22.96 -15.59
CA PRO A 298 -6.57 24.12 -16.35
C PRO A 298 -8.09 24.19 -16.49
N ASP A 299 -8.78 23.06 -16.41
CA ASP A 299 -10.25 22.96 -16.48
C ASP A 299 -10.93 23.17 -15.13
N GLY A 300 -10.18 23.54 -14.09
CA GLY A 300 -10.67 23.74 -12.72
C GLY A 300 -10.83 22.45 -11.90
N SER A 301 -10.63 21.28 -12.47
CA SER A 301 -10.56 20.03 -11.73
C SER A 301 -9.23 19.90 -10.96
N ARG A 302 -9.08 18.83 -10.18
CA ARG A 302 -7.85 18.54 -9.46
C ARG A 302 -7.31 17.16 -9.85
N MET A 303 -5.99 17.06 -9.82
CA MET A 303 -5.30 15.78 -9.95
C MET A 303 -5.77 14.82 -8.85
N THR A 304 -6.09 13.59 -9.20
CA THR A 304 -6.63 12.59 -8.27
C THR A 304 -5.55 11.71 -7.63
N GLY A 305 -4.41 11.57 -8.28
CA GLY A 305 -3.31 10.69 -7.87
C GLY A 305 -3.51 9.23 -8.28
N GLY A 306 -2.44 8.46 -8.17
CA GLY A 306 -2.46 7.03 -8.41
C GLY A 306 -2.74 6.64 -9.86
N LEU A 307 -3.48 5.55 -10.04
CA LEU A 307 -3.80 4.97 -11.35
C LEU A 307 -4.78 5.83 -12.18
N THR A 308 -5.50 6.73 -11.54
CA THR A 308 -6.56 7.49 -12.19
C THR A 308 -6.08 8.78 -12.87
N ASP A 309 -4.83 9.17 -12.67
CA ASP A 309 -4.25 10.39 -13.23
C ASP A 309 -3.80 10.26 -14.69
N ARG A 310 -4.54 9.51 -15.48
CA ARG A 310 -4.25 9.31 -16.90
C ARG A 310 -4.31 10.60 -17.74
N ASN A 311 -4.99 11.62 -17.25
CA ASN A 311 -5.03 12.93 -17.87
C ASN A 311 -3.68 13.68 -17.80
N ASN A 312 -2.77 13.20 -16.96
CA ASN A 312 -1.41 13.73 -16.82
C ASN A 312 -0.38 12.78 -17.43
N THR A 313 -0.55 12.46 -18.69
CA THR A 313 0.39 11.65 -19.46
C THR A 313 1.68 12.48 -19.74
N PRO A 314 2.88 11.93 -19.56
CA PRO A 314 3.20 10.51 -19.34
C PRO A 314 3.21 10.06 -17.88
N PHE A 315 3.05 10.95 -16.88
CA PHE A 315 3.19 10.61 -15.47
C PHE A 315 2.23 9.50 -15.01
N GLY A 316 0.99 9.48 -15.50
CA GLY A 316 0.01 8.43 -15.20
C GLY A 316 0.37 7.02 -15.73
N THR A 317 1.57 6.83 -16.30
CA THR A 317 2.02 5.53 -16.83
C THR A 317 3.19 4.91 -16.03
N TRP A 318 3.67 5.56 -14.99
CA TRP A 318 4.81 5.10 -14.18
C TRP A 318 4.62 3.69 -13.60
N GLN A 319 3.39 3.31 -13.27
CA GLN A 319 3.06 2.01 -12.69
C GLN A 319 3.40 0.83 -13.63
N PHE A 320 3.34 1.01 -14.94
CA PHE A 320 3.73 -0.04 -15.89
C PHE A 320 5.25 -0.22 -15.91
N ARG A 321 6.01 0.87 -15.81
CA ARG A 321 7.47 0.78 -15.67
C ARG A 321 7.86 0.17 -14.33
N PHE A 322 7.12 0.45 -13.26
CA PHE A 322 7.31 -0.23 -11.98
C PHE A 322 7.15 -1.76 -12.12
N ILE A 323 6.13 -2.22 -12.84
CA ILE A 323 5.91 -3.67 -13.07
C ILE A 323 7.05 -4.28 -13.89
N ASP A 324 7.61 -3.59 -14.88
CA ASP A 324 8.75 -4.08 -15.62
C ASP A 324 10.00 -4.20 -14.72
N TRP A 325 10.31 -3.16 -13.96
CA TRP A 325 11.37 -3.19 -12.96
C TRP A 325 11.17 -4.30 -11.93
N PHE A 326 9.94 -4.50 -11.46
CA PHE A 326 9.57 -5.53 -10.51
C PHE A 326 9.75 -6.94 -11.09
N ARG A 327 9.47 -7.12 -12.37
CA ARG A 327 9.72 -8.36 -13.13
C ARG A 327 11.22 -8.62 -13.30
N ASP A 328 11.99 -7.59 -13.66
CA ASP A 328 13.44 -7.68 -13.87
C ASP A 328 14.16 -8.12 -12.60
N LEU A 329 13.68 -7.74 -11.42
CA LEU A 329 14.19 -8.16 -10.12
C LEU A 329 13.67 -9.52 -9.66
N GLY A 330 12.82 -10.20 -10.43
CA GLY A 330 12.32 -11.55 -10.13
C GLY A 330 11.15 -11.60 -9.13
N PHE A 331 10.59 -10.46 -8.72
CA PHE A 331 9.47 -10.45 -7.76
C PHE A 331 8.19 -11.08 -8.30
N LEU A 332 7.98 -11.06 -9.64
CA LEU A 332 6.82 -11.70 -10.29
C LEU A 332 7.01 -13.19 -10.60
N GLN A 333 8.16 -13.78 -10.28
CA GLN A 333 8.41 -15.20 -10.47
C GLN A 333 7.81 -16.00 -9.32
N LYS A 334 7.01 -17.04 -9.64
CA LYS A 334 6.51 -17.96 -8.62
C LYS A 334 7.64 -18.76 -7.99
N THR A 335 7.65 -18.86 -6.67
CA THR A 335 8.56 -19.76 -5.97
C THR A 335 8.17 -21.22 -6.19
N PRO A 336 9.11 -22.19 -6.04
CA PRO A 336 8.81 -23.61 -6.24
C PRO A 336 7.61 -24.13 -5.43
N ASN A 337 7.40 -23.61 -4.24
CA ASN A 337 6.28 -23.99 -3.37
C ASN A 337 4.92 -23.36 -3.78
N GLN A 338 4.91 -22.50 -4.78
CA GLN A 338 3.71 -21.83 -5.32
C GLN A 338 3.33 -22.34 -6.72
N ARG A 339 4.10 -23.29 -7.27
CA ARG A 339 3.84 -23.95 -8.55
C ARG A 339 2.87 -25.12 -8.43
#